data_69fc77200d1fe61514fbf5b7b1a283c7
#
_entry.id   69fc77200d1fe61514fbf5b7b1a283c7
#
_cell.length_a   1.000
_cell.length_b   1.000
_cell.length_c   1.000
_cell.angle_alpha   90.00
_cell.angle_beta   90.00
_cell.angle_gamma   90.00
#
_symmetry.space_group_name_H-M   'P 1'
#
loop_
_entity.id
_entity.type
_entity.pdbx_description
1 polymer ?
#
loop_
_entity_poly.entity_id
_entity_poly.type
_entity_poly.pdbx_seq_one_letter_code
_entity_poly.pdbx_strand_id
1 'polypeptide(L)'
;MQTAYIPVPKPTKTLPPPAWSSEAVMALYELPFMDLVHRAQQTHRAHFDPNGIQLSSLLSIKTGGCPEDCGYCSQSSRYETGLEAEKLMPLDEVLAAARAAQASGAQRFCMGAAWRSPKPHHLEAVAEMVSAVKALGLETCVTLGMLREGQAEQLKDAGLDYYNHNLDTSPEFYGKIVTTRTYQDRLDTLERVRDAGINVCCGGIVGMGESRRERAGLIAQLANMEPYPESVPINNLMRVEGTPLADVEALDPFEFVRTCLLYTSPSPRDVEE
;
A
#
# COMPACT_ATOMS: atom_id res chain seq x y z
N MET A 1 -12.95 21.08 -16.04
CA MET A 1 -13.90 19.95 -16.05
C MET A 1 -13.44 19.02 -14.95
N GLN A 2 -14.15 18.97 -13.83
CA GLN A 2 -13.89 18.00 -12.78
C GLN A 2 -14.31 16.63 -13.30
N THR A 3 -13.37 15.74 -13.56
CA THR A 3 -13.65 14.32 -13.79
C THR A 3 -14.13 13.74 -12.46
N ALA A 4 -15.43 13.43 -12.38
CA ALA A 4 -16.00 12.77 -11.22
C ALA A 4 -15.33 11.39 -11.05
N TYR A 5 -14.79 11.14 -9.87
CA TYR A 5 -14.36 9.81 -9.46
C TYR A 5 -15.56 8.86 -9.53
N ILE A 6 -15.45 7.80 -10.33
CA ILE A 6 -16.46 6.73 -10.38
C ILE A 6 -16.01 5.67 -9.37
N PRO A 7 -16.74 5.50 -8.25
CA PRO A 7 -16.38 4.46 -7.27
C PRO A 7 -16.49 3.08 -7.92
N VAL A 8 -15.46 2.25 -7.71
CA VAL A 8 -15.44 0.86 -8.14
C VAL A 8 -16.62 0.12 -7.47
N PRO A 9 -17.49 -0.55 -8.22
CA PRO A 9 -18.59 -1.30 -7.65
C PRO A 9 -18.06 -2.42 -6.74
N LYS A 10 -18.64 -2.56 -5.54
CA LYS A 10 -18.29 -3.65 -4.62
C LYS A 10 -18.65 -4.99 -5.28
N PRO A 11 -17.75 -5.98 -5.28
CA PRO A 11 -18.00 -7.26 -5.91
C PRO A 11 -19.19 -7.98 -5.26
N THR A 12 -20.12 -8.47 -6.08
CA THR A 12 -21.17 -9.41 -5.67
C THR A 12 -20.53 -10.77 -5.37
N LYS A 13 -20.98 -11.44 -4.30
CA LYS A 13 -20.51 -12.77 -3.89
C LYS A 13 -20.78 -13.79 -5.01
N THR A 14 -19.79 -14.04 -5.85
CA THR A 14 -19.70 -15.21 -6.74
C THR A 14 -18.81 -16.27 -6.10
N LEU A 15 -18.84 -17.52 -6.55
CA LEU A 15 -17.95 -18.59 -6.10
C LEU A 15 -16.49 -18.12 -6.15
N PRO A 16 -15.65 -18.46 -5.15
CA PRO A 16 -14.27 -18.00 -5.17
C PRO A 16 -13.58 -18.53 -6.43
N PRO A 17 -12.91 -17.66 -7.19
CA PRO A 17 -12.12 -18.08 -8.35
C PRO A 17 -10.98 -19.01 -7.91
N PRO A 18 -10.43 -19.83 -8.82
CA PRO A 18 -9.29 -20.66 -8.49
C PRO A 18 -8.14 -19.78 -7.98
N ALA A 19 -7.55 -20.18 -6.86
CA ALA A 19 -6.45 -19.44 -6.24
C ALA A 19 -5.26 -19.30 -7.20
N TRP A 20 -4.66 -18.11 -7.28
CA TRP A 20 -3.43 -17.89 -8.03
C TRP A 20 -2.26 -18.59 -7.35
N SER A 21 -1.58 -19.49 -8.04
CA SER A 21 -0.30 -20.01 -7.57
C SER A 21 0.85 -19.12 -8.04
N SER A 22 1.98 -19.17 -7.33
CA SER A 22 3.19 -18.49 -7.77
C SER A 22 3.66 -18.96 -9.15
N GLU A 23 3.40 -20.23 -9.51
CA GLU A 23 3.68 -20.80 -10.83
C GLU A 23 2.80 -20.16 -11.92
N ALA A 24 1.52 -19.97 -11.66
CA ALA A 24 0.62 -19.31 -12.60
C ALA A 24 1.03 -17.85 -12.84
N VAL A 25 1.41 -17.13 -11.78
CA VAL A 25 1.96 -15.75 -11.90
C VAL A 25 3.31 -15.77 -12.62
N MET A 26 4.19 -16.75 -12.36
CA MET A 26 5.46 -16.89 -13.09
C MET A 26 5.24 -17.12 -14.59
N ALA A 27 4.23 -17.88 -14.99
CA ALA A 27 3.91 -18.05 -16.41
C ALA A 27 3.55 -16.72 -17.10
N LEU A 28 2.96 -15.77 -16.39
CA LEU A 28 2.73 -14.41 -16.89
C LEU A 28 4.04 -13.61 -17.00
N TYR A 29 4.98 -13.80 -16.06
CA TYR A 29 6.32 -13.19 -16.13
C TYR A 29 7.10 -13.60 -17.39
N GLU A 30 6.91 -14.83 -17.86
CA GLU A 30 7.61 -15.39 -19.02
C GLU A 30 7.03 -14.91 -20.37
N LEU A 31 5.88 -14.25 -20.36
CA LEU A 31 5.31 -13.70 -21.61
C LEU A 31 6.26 -12.68 -22.24
N PRO A 32 6.31 -12.57 -23.57
CA PRO A 32 6.94 -11.43 -24.25
C PRO A 32 6.42 -10.11 -23.68
N PHE A 33 7.32 -9.13 -23.51
CA PHE A 33 6.95 -7.89 -22.80
C PHE A 33 5.72 -7.20 -23.38
N MET A 34 5.65 -7.10 -24.72
CA MET A 34 4.54 -6.43 -25.40
C MET A 34 3.22 -7.22 -25.28
N ASP A 35 3.28 -8.55 -25.20
CA ASP A 35 2.09 -9.37 -24.99
C ASP A 35 1.53 -9.16 -23.58
N LEU A 36 2.42 -9.06 -22.59
CA LEU A 36 2.02 -8.72 -21.20
C LEU A 36 1.40 -7.32 -21.12
N VAL A 37 2.00 -6.32 -21.79
CA VAL A 37 1.45 -4.95 -21.89
C VAL A 37 0.06 -4.97 -22.52
N HIS A 38 -0.09 -5.68 -23.65
CA HIS A 38 -1.37 -5.78 -24.33
C HIS A 38 -2.45 -6.39 -23.45
N ARG A 39 -2.12 -7.50 -22.77
CA ARG A 39 -3.02 -8.21 -21.86
C ARG A 39 -3.45 -7.34 -20.68
N ALA A 40 -2.51 -6.66 -20.02
CA ALA A 40 -2.79 -5.73 -18.93
C ALA A 40 -3.71 -4.58 -19.40
N GLN A 41 -3.46 -4.03 -20.60
CA GLN A 41 -4.29 -2.96 -21.17
C GLN A 41 -5.70 -3.44 -21.50
N GLN A 42 -5.87 -4.65 -22.03
CA GLN A 42 -7.19 -5.21 -22.30
C GLN A 42 -8.00 -5.32 -21.00
N THR A 43 -7.42 -5.91 -19.95
CA THR A 43 -8.06 -6.05 -18.65
C THR A 43 -8.41 -4.68 -18.06
N HIS A 44 -7.46 -3.75 -18.05
CA HIS A 44 -7.69 -2.42 -17.50
C HIS A 44 -8.86 -1.72 -18.19
N ARG A 45 -8.90 -1.74 -19.52
CA ARG A 45 -9.98 -1.10 -20.32
C ARG A 45 -11.34 -1.76 -20.20
N ALA A 46 -11.37 -3.06 -19.84
CA ALA A 46 -12.63 -3.76 -19.61
C ALA A 46 -13.30 -3.33 -18.30
N HIS A 47 -12.53 -2.87 -17.29
CA HIS A 47 -13.02 -2.65 -15.94
C HIS A 47 -12.90 -1.20 -15.45
N PHE A 48 -12.04 -0.37 -16.09
CA PHE A 48 -11.73 0.98 -15.65
C PHE A 48 -11.72 1.99 -16.80
N ASP A 49 -11.89 3.27 -16.46
CA ASP A 49 -11.60 4.35 -17.42
C ASP A 49 -10.08 4.34 -17.72
N PRO A 50 -9.67 4.04 -18.97
CA PRO A 50 -8.26 3.90 -19.33
C PRO A 50 -7.46 5.21 -19.22
N ASN A 51 -8.13 6.35 -19.10
CA ASN A 51 -7.53 7.67 -19.03
C ASN A 51 -7.75 8.33 -17.66
N GLY A 52 -8.46 7.65 -16.75
CA GLY A 52 -8.69 8.13 -15.40
C GLY A 52 -7.47 7.85 -14.52
N ILE A 53 -6.88 8.91 -13.94
CA ILE A 53 -5.75 8.80 -12.99
C ILE A 53 -6.14 9.51 -11.70
N GLN A 54 -6.07 8.80 -10.57
CA GLN A 54 -6.20 9.39 -9.25
C GLN A 54 -4.86 9.95 -8.79
N LEU A 55 -4.82 11.22 -8.45
CA LEU A 55 -3.65 11.85 -7.83
C LEU A 55 -3.74 11.74 -6.31
N SER A 56 -2.69 11.20 -5.70
CA SER A 56 -2.56 11.07 -4.25
C SER A 56 -1.33 11.83 -3.78
N SER A 57 -1.45 12.52 -2.64
CA SER A 57 -0.33 13.18 -1.96
C SER A 57 -0.07 12.50 -0.63
N LEU A 58 1.20 12.34 -0.25
CA LEU A 58 1.62 11.73 1.00
C LEU A 58 2.34 12.76 1.88
N LEU A 59 1.94 12.84 3.14
CA LEU A 59 2.60 13.61 4.19
C LEU A 59 3.11 12.69 5.29
N SER A 60 4.39 12.82 5.68
CA SER A 60 4.88 12.25 6.93
C SER A 60 4.42 13.13 8.09
N ILE A 61 3.42 12.67 8.84
CA ILE A 61 2.91 13.39 10.02
C ILE A 61 3.71 13.09 11.28
N LYS A 62 4.58 12.08 11.25
CA LYS A 62 5.55 11.75 12.29
C LYS A 62 6.72 11.00 11.68
N THR A 63 7.89 11.63 11.65
CA THR A 63 9.12 11.14 11.03
C THR A 63 10.04 10.48 12.06
N GLY A 64 10.75 9.42 11.67
CA GLY A 64 11.84 8.80 12.43
C GLY A 64 11.43 8.08 13.72
N GLY A 65 12.38 7.37 14.34
CA GLY A 65 12.23 6.73 15.65
C GLY A 65 11.27 5.52 15.66
N CYS A 66 11.02 4.87 14.52
CA CYS A 66 10.26 3.63 14.47
C CYS A 66 11.09 2.47 15.06
N PRO A 67 10.54 1.66 15.99
CA PRO A 67 11.30 0.57 16.62
C PRO A 67 11.44 -0.68 15.76
N GLU A 68 10.80 -0.73 14.59
CA GLU A 68 10.89 -1.83 13.64
C GLU A 68 12.23 -1.84 12.91
N ASP A 69 12.64 -3.03 12.41
CA ASP A 69 13.90 -3.25 11.72
C ASP A 69 13.76 -3.47 10.20
N CYS A 70 12.72 -2.92 9.59
CA CYS A 70 12.51 -3.05 8.14
C CYS A 70 13.77 -2.60 7.38
N GLY A 71 14.45 -3.53 6.69
CA GLY A 71 15.78 -3.32 6.12
C GLY A 71 15.87 -2.22 5.04
N TYR A 72 14.75 -1.78 4.50
CA TYR A 72 14.64 -0.71 3.51
C TYR A 72 14.32 0.67 4.12
N CYS A 73 13.97 0.72 5.42
CA CYS A 73 13.26 1.87 5.97
C CYS A 73 14.19 2.84 6.70
N SER A 74 14.34 4.06 6.17
CA SER A 74 15.09 5.13 6.83
C SER A 74 14.47 5.61 8.15
N GLN A 75 13.21 5.30 8.41
CA GLN A 75 12.48 5.72 9.60
C GLN A 75 12.82 4.88 10.85
N SER A 76 13.53 3.76 10.66
CA SER A 76 13.90 2.84 11.75
C SER A 76 14.91 3.49 12.70
N SER A 77 14.67 3.38 14.00
CA SER A 77 15.63 3.79 15.04
C SER A 77 16.82 2.81 15.20
N ARG A 78 16.84 1.74 14.41
CA ARG A 78 17.88 0.72 14.43
C ARG A 78 19.00 1.01 13.44
N TYR A 79 18.82 2.00 12.55
CA TYR A 79 19.75 2.34 11.49
C TYR A 79 20.21 3.79 11.59
N GLU A 80 21.47 4.04 11.25
CA GLU A 80 22.06 5.36 11.25
C GLU A 80 21.86 6.05 9.88
N THR A 81 20.66 6.52 9.63
CA THR A 81 20.28 7.17 8.37
C THR A 81 20.35 8.69 8.41
N GLY A 82 20.80 9.27 9.53
CA GLY A 82 20.80 10.71 9.75
C GLY A 82 19.40 11.33 9.97
N LEU A 83 18.35 10.51 10.01
CA LEU A 83 16.98 10.98 10.20
C LEU A 83 16.66 11.08 11.69
N GLU A 84 16.39 12.31 12.16
CA GLU A 84 15.99 12.54 13.56
C GLU A 84 14.52 12.17 13.80
N ALA A 85 14.22 11.77 15.04
CA ALA A 85 12.86 11.45 15.44
C ALA A 85 12.08 12.73 15.77
N GLU A 86 11.02 12.99 15.03
CA GLU A 86 10.12 14.11 15.22
C GLU A 86 8.91 13.75 16.11
N LYS A 87 8.26 14.77 16.64
CA LYS A 87 6.95 14.63 17.28
C LYS A 87 5.84 14.51 16.22
N LEU A 88 4.64 14.10 16.66
CA LEU A 88 3.47 14.17 15.80
C LEU A 88 3.21 15.61 15.38
N MET A 89 3.01 15.84 14.10
CA MET A 89 2.74 17.14 13.49
C MET A 89 1.46 17.75 14.04
N PRO A 90 1.39 19.06 14.30
CA PRO A 90 0.16 19.75 14.70
C PRO A 90 -0.92 19.69 13.60
N LEU A 91 -2.18 19.70 13.99
CA LEU A 91 -3.33 19.61 13.07
C LEU A 91 -3.35 20.73 12.01
N ASP A 92 -3.01 21.96 12.41
CA ASP A 92 -2.99 23.13 11.52
C ASP A 92 -1.96 22.98 10.39
N GLU A 93 -0.79 22.43 10.67
CA GLU A 93 0.25 22.12 9.68
C GLU A 93 -0.23 21.02 8.71
N VAL A 94 -0.87 19.97 9.22
CA VAL A 94 -1.46 18.90 8.40
C VAL A 94 -2.53 19.48 7.45
N LEU A 95 -3.40 20.36 7.96
CA LEU A 95 -4.45 20.99 7.15
C LEU A 95 -3.85 21.97 6.11
N ALA A 96 -2.78 22.67 6.43
CA ALA A 96 -2.09 23.51 5.46
C ALA A 96 -1.54 22.67 4.29
N ALA A 97 -0.89 21.54 4.60
CA ALA A 97 -0.38 20.62 3.60
C ALA A 97 -1.51 19.96 2.77
N ALA A 98 -2.62 19.57 3.41
CA ALA A 98 -3.76 18.99 2.73
C ALA A 98 -4.42 19.98 1.75
N ARG A 99 -4.57 21.25 2.12
CA ARG A 99 -5.06 22.31 1.22
C ARG A 99 -4.12 22.55 0.04
N ALA A 100 -2.81 22.55 0.27
CA ALA A 100 -1.82 22.69 -0.80
C ALA A 100 -1.88 21.50 -1.78
N ALA A 101 -2.01 20.28 -1.27
CA ALA A 101 -2.18 19.07 -2.08
C ALA A 101 -3.47 19.16 -2.92
N GLN A 102 -4.59 19.56 -2.31
CA GLN A 102 -5.86 19.75 -3.01
C GLN A 102 -5.76 20.79 -4.11
N ALA A 103 -5.12 21.92 -3.84
CA ALA A 103 -4.90 22.98 -4.83
C ALA A 103 -4.02 22.51 -6.00
N SER A 104 -3.13 21.53 -5.77
CA SER A 104 -2.32 20.87 -6.79
C SER A 104 -3.04 19.73 -7.52
N GLY A 105 -4.34 19.49 -7.23
CA GLY A 105 -5.17 18.51 -7.90
C GLY A 105 -5.21 17.13 -7.24
N ALA A 106 -4.64 16.96 -6.05
CA ALA A 106 -4.76 15.70 -5.32
C ALA A 106 -6.23 15.42 -4.95
N GLN A 107 -6.64 14.17 -5.15
CA GLN A 107 -7.97 13.66 -4.78
C GLN A 107 -7.92 12.87 -3.48
N ARG A 108 -6.74 12.27 -3.17
CA ARG A 108 -6.47 11.53 -1.94
C ARG A 108 -5.31 12.17 -1.20
N PHE A 109 -5.45 12.27 0.13
CA PHE A 109 -4.39 12.72 1.01
C PHE A 109 -4.02 11.60 1.98
N CYS A 110 -2.77 11.16 1.90
CA CYS A 110 -2.22 10.07 2.71
C CYS A 110 -1.39 10.66 3.85
N MET A 111 -1.58 10.17 5.08
CA MET A 111 -0.85 10.60 6.27
C MET A 111 -0.09 9.39 6.84
N GLY A 112 1.24 9.46 6.84
CA GLY A 112 2.11 8.41 7.34
C GLY A 112 2.77 8.76 8.66
N ALA A 113 2.81 7.81 9.61
CA ALA A 113 3.53 7.97 10.87
C ALA A 113 4.46 6.79 11.14
N ALA A 114 5.71 7.08 11.50
CA ALA A 114 6.76 6.10 11.79
C ALA A 114 6.53 5.43 13.15
N TRP A 115 5.54 4.54 13.24
CA TRP A 115 5.20 3.76 14.43
C TRP A 115 5.16 2.26 14.14
N ARG A 116 5.43 1.45 15.18
CA ARG A 116 5.04 0.05 15.19
C ARG A 116 3.52 -0.10 15.30
N SER A 117 2.90 0.69 16.19
CA SER A 117 1.48 0.77 16.44
C SER A 117 1.19 2.10 17.13
N PRO A 118 0.10 2.81 16.82
CA PRO A 118 -0.23 4.07 17.47
C PRO A 118 -0.60 3.84 18.95
N LYS A 119 -0.17 4.75 19.82
CA LYS A 119 -0.66 4.82 21.20
C LYS A 119 -2.06 5.47 21.21
N PRO A 120 -2.90 5.23 22.24
CA PRO A 120 -4.27 5.78 22.28
C PRO A 120 -4.34 7.29 22.01
N HIS A 121 -3.57 8.10 22.73
CA HIS A 121 -3.57 9.56 22.55
C HIS A 121 -3.05 10.03 21.16
N HIS A 122 -2.18 9.25 20.52
CA HIS A 122 -1.77 9.53 19.14
C HIS A 122 -2.88 9.18 18.16
N LEU A 123 -3.61 8.11 18.42
CA LEU A 123 -4.72 7.70 17.56
C LEU A 123 -5.86 8.71 17.61
N GLU A 124 -6.17 9.27 18.77
CA GLU A 124 -7.14 10.36 18.95
C GLU A 124 -6.78 11.57 18.09
N ALA A 125 -5.51 12.02 18.18
CA ALA A 125 -5.03 13.15 17.37
C ALA A 125 -5.08 12.84 15.85
N VAL A 126 -4.76 11.62 15.43
CA VAL A 126 -4.85 11.22 14.01
C VAL A 126 -6.32 11.13 13.57
N ALA A 127 -7.23 10.68 14.42
CA ALA A 127 -8.66 10.67 14.13
C ALA A 127 -9.21 12.09 13.88
N GLU A 128 -8.77 13.08 14.67
CA GLU A 128 -9.07 14.49 14.42
C GLU A 128 -8.52 14.96 13.06
N MET A 129 -7.27 14.59 12.73
CA MET A 129 -6.67 14.91 11.43
C MET A 129 -7.47 14.31 10.28
N VAL A 130 -7.87 13.03 10.39
CA VAL A 130 -8.70 12.34 9.39
C VAL A 130 -10.01 13.08 9.17
N SER A 131 -10.74 13.40 10.24
CA SER A 131 -12.02 14.12 10.15
C SER A 131 -11.84 15.50 9.51
N ALA A 132 -10.81 16.23 9.87
CA ALA A 132 -10.55 17.56 9.36
C ALA A 132 -10.11 17.55 7.87
N VAL A 133 -9.28 16.60 7.45
CA VAL A 133 -8.91 16.42 6.04
C VAL A 133 -10.11 15.97 5.21
N LYS A 134 -10.94 15.05 5.76
CA LYS A 134 -12.19 14.62 5.12
C LYS A 134 -13.15 15.79 4.88
N ALA A 135 -13.24 16.73 5.81
CA ALA A 135 -14.06 17.94 5.68
C ALA A 135 -13.61 18.87 4.55
N LEU A 136 -12.37 18.76 4.08
CA LEU A 136 -11.88 19.44 2.88
C LEU A 136 -12.37 18.80 1.57
N GLY A 137 -13.04 17.64 1.63
CA GLY A 137 -13.50 16.89 0.46
C GLY A 137 -12.44 15.99 -0.16
N LEU A 138 -11.33 15.75 0.52
CA LEU A 138 -10.29 14.79 0.11
C LEU A 138 -10.66 13.39 0.58
N GLU A 139 -10.32 12.38 -0.21
CA GLU A 139 -10.28 11.01 0.23
C GLU A 139 -9.09 10.82 1.18
N THR A 140 -9.31 10.17 2.31
CA THR A 140 -8.29 10.03 3.37
C THR A 140 -7.64 8.65 3.38
N CYS A 141 -6.34 8.62 3.57
CA CYS A 141 -5.58 7.39 3.76
C CYS A 141 -4.58 7.58 4.91
N VAL A 142 -4.39 6.56 5.74
CA VAL A 142 -3.36 6.60 6.79
C VAL A 142 -2.49 5.35 6.79
N THR A 143 -1.22 5.53 7.23
CA THR A 143 -0.23 4.46 7.46
C THR A 143 0.33 4.64 8.88
N LEU A 144 -0.16 3.85 9.84
CA LEU A 144 0.17 4.03 11.27
C LEU A 144 0.86 2.81 11.90
N GLY A 145 1.28 1.84 11.06
CA GLY A 145 1.79 0.55 11.53
C GLY A 145 0.67 -0.45 11.81
N MET A 146 0.86 -1.33 12.80
CA MET A 146 -0.14 -2.33 13.17
C MET A 146 -1.25 -1.72 14.01
N LEU A 147 -2.49 -2.13 13.77
CA LEU A 147 -3.64 -1.73 14.57
C LEU A 147 -3.99 -2.82 15.60
N ARG A 148 -4.36 -2.38 16.80
CA ARG A 148 -4.92 -3.21 17.85
C ARG A 148 -6.45 -3.20 17.77
N GLU A 149 -7.08 -4.07 18.53
CA GLU A 149 -8.55 -4.12 18.70
C GLU A 149 -9.12 -2.73 19.04
N GLY A 150 -10.23 -2.35 18.41
CA GLY A 150 -10.90 -1.05 18.58
C GLY A 150 -10.25 0.13 17.84
N GLN A 151 -9.03 0.00 17.35
CA GLN A 151 -8.32 1.13 16.70
C GLN A 151 -8.79 1.38 15.26
N ALA A 152 -9.14 0.33 14.53
CA ALA A 152 -9.68 0.46 13.18
C ALA A 152 -11.08 1.09 13.21
N GLU A 153 -11.91 0.68 14.15
CA GLU A 153 -13.26 1.23 14.37
C GLU A 153 -13.21 2.73 14.70
N GLN A 154 -12.29 3.15 15.59
CA GLN A 154 -12.09 4.56 15.90
C GLN A 154 -11.71 5.39 14.67
N LEU A 155 -10.85 4.87 13.81
CA LEU A 155 -10.48 5.54 12.55
C LEU A 155 -11.66 5.55 11.56
N LYS A 156 -12.47 4.49 11.51
CA LYS A 156 -13.68 4.46 10.69
C LYS A 156 -14.71 5.50 11.13
N ASP A 157 -14.92 5.63 12.43
CA ASP A 157 -15.83 6.63 12.99
C ASP A 157 -15.39 8.06 12.72
N ALA A 158 -14.07 8.28 12.60
CA ALA A 158 -13.48 9.54 12.16
C ALA A 158 -13.65 9.81 10.64
N GLY A 159 -14.15 8.85 9.87
CA GLY A 159 -14.40 8.98 8.44
C GLY A 159 -13.26 8.53 7.54
N LEU A 160 -12.34 7.68 8.04
CA LEU A 160 -11.23 7.16 7.24
C LEU A 160 -11.73 6.32 6.07
N ASP A 161 -11.22 6.61 4.86
CA ASP A 161 -11.54 5.87 3.64
C ASP A 161 -10.62 4.67 3.42
N TYR A 162 -9.31 4.84 3.60
CA TYR A 162 -8.29 3.83 3.32
C TYR A 162 -7.29 3.69 4.47
N TYR A 163 -6.92 2.45 4.76
CA TYR A 163 -5.76 2.15 5.61
C TYR A 163 -4.67 1.51 4.78
N ASN A 164 -3.48 2.12 4.74
CA ASN A 164 -2.32 1.53 4.06
C ASN A 164 -1.52 0.65 5.02
N HIS A 165 -1.39 -0.62 4.65
CA HIS A 165 -0.56 -1.58 5.36
C HIS A 165 0.00 -2.61 4.38
N ASN A 166 1.18 -2.33 3.84
CA ASN A 166 1.80 -3.16 2.82
C ASN A 166 2.26 -4.51 3.38
N LEU A 167 2.21 -5.56 2.56
CA LEU A 167 2.85 -6.85 2.86
C LEU A 167 4.36 -6.79 2.66
N ASP A 168 4.84 -5.76 2.00
CA ASP A 168 6.21 -5.44 1.62
C ASP A 168 6.77 -6.41 0.56
N THR A 169 6.71 -7.72 0.78
CA THR A 169 7.22 -8.76 -0.13
C THR A 169 6.43 -10.06 0.03
N SER A 170 6.92 -11.16 -0.57
CA SER A 170 6.30 -12.49 -0.39
C SER A 170 6.51 -13.04 1.02
N PRO A 171 5.65 -14.00 1.46
CA PRO A 171 5.82 -14.67 2.75
C PRO A 171 7.22 -15.29 2.92
N GLU A 172 7.75 -15.90 1.84
CA GLU A 172 9.04 -16.61 1.87
C GLU A 172 10.24 -15.67 2.02
N PHE A 173 10.13 -14.45 1.48
CA PHE A 173 11.22 -13.47 1.54
C PHE A 173 11.12 -12.52 2.74
N TYR A 174 9.94 -12.40 3.34
CA TYR A 174 9.64 -11.42 4.39
C TYR A 174 10.63 -11.45 5.57
N GLY A 175 10.94 -12.64 6.07
CA GLY A 175 11.86 -12.81 7.21
C GLY A 175 13.30 -12.37 6.95
N LYS A 176 13.70 -12.16 5.69
CA LYS A 176 15.00 -11.58 5.32
C LYS A 176 15.02 -10.06 5.43
N ILE A 177 13.84 -9.43 5.43
CA ILE A 177 13.67 -7.97 5.37
C ILE A 177 13.23 -7.41 6.70
N VAL A 178 12.38 -8.13 7.47
CA VAL A 178 11.82 -7.69 8.74
C VAL A 178 11.86 -8.84 9.73
N THR A 179 12.42 -8.62 10.94
CA THR A 179 12.47 -9.63 11.99
C THR A 179 11.70 -9.25 13.26
N THR A 180 11.36 -7.99 13.43
CA THR A 180 10.67 -7.46 14.61
C THR A 180 9.17 -7.73 14.64
N ARG A 181 8.59 -8.19 13.54
CA ARG A 181 7.19 -8.61 13.40
C ARG A 181 7.08 -9.71 12.35
N THR A 182 6.03 -10.51 12.45
CA THR A 182 5.75 -11.60 11.52
C THR A 182 4.95 -11.11 10.30
N TYR A 183 4.93 -11.92 9.25
CA TYR A 183 4.03 -11.70 8.11
C TYR A 183 2.55 -11.78 8.52
N GLN A 184 2.23 -12.68 9.47
CA GLN A 184 0.88 -12.82 10.02
C GLN A 184 0.40 -11.56 10.73
N ASP A 185 1.25 -10.85 11.48
CA ASP A 185 0.91 -9.58 12.13
C ASP A 185 0.38 -8.54 11.12
N ARG A 186 0.88 -8.59 9.87
CA ARG A 186 0.39 -7.72 8.80
C ARG A 186 -0.98 -8.14 8.32
N LEU A 187 -1.18 -9.44 8.09
CA LEU A 187 -2.47 -9.98 7.67
C LEU A 187 -3.55 -9.71 8.73
N ASP A 188 -3.24 -9.93 10.01
CA ASP A 188 -4.16 -9.65 11.12
C ASP A 188 -4.57 -8.16 11.18
N THR A 189 -3.64 -7.26 10.86
CA THR A 189 -3.96 -5.82 10.79
C THR A 189 -4.90 -5.52 9.63
N LEU A 190 -4.67 -6.12 8.46
CA LEU A 190 -5.53 -5.96 7.29
C LEU A 190 -6.94 -6.52 7.52
N GLU A 191 -7.05 -7.64 8.23
CA GLU A 191 -8.33 -8.22 8.64
C GLU A 191 -9.12 -7.25 9.54
N ARG A 192 -8.50 -6.71 10.61
CA ARG A 192 -9.14 -5.70 11.47
C ARG A 192 -9.61 -4.46 10.70
N VAL A 193 -8.83 -4.01 9.73
CA VAL A 193 -9.19 -2.89 8.83
C VAL A 193 -10.43 -3.23 8.01
N ARG A 194 -10.50 -4.46 7.49
CA ARG A 194 -11.66 -4.97 6.74
C ARG A 194 -12.90 -5.06 7.61
N ASP A 195 -12.77 -5.65 8.80
CA ASP A 195 -13.88 -5.83 9.74
C ASP A 195 -14.49 -4.49 10.16
N ALA A 196 -13.69 -3.46 10.30
CA ALA A 196 -14.15 -2.09 10.54
C ALA A 196 -14.80 -1.42 9.32
N GLY A 197 -14.81 -2.07 8.15
CA GLY A 197 -15.38 -1.52 6.91
C GLY A 197 -14.56 -0.39 6.30
N ILE A 198 -13.25 -0.36 6.52
CA ILE A 198 -12.29 0.55 5.87
C ILE A 198 -11.72 -0.16 4.63
N ASN A 199 -11.53 0.58 3.54
CA ASN A 199 -10.87 0.05 2.35
C ASN A 199 -9.38 -0.21 2.63
N VAL A 200 -8.85 -1.24 2.00
CA VAL A 200 -7.44 -1.63 2.15
C VAL A 200 -6.60 -1.07 1.01
N CYS A 201 -5.50 -0.41 1.38
CA CYS A 201 -4.39 -0.11 0.49
C CYS A 201 -3.23 -1.03 0.90
N CYS A 202 -2.91 -2.03 0.08
CA CYS A 202 -1.93 -3.06 0.43
C CYS A 202 -1.15 -3.50 -0.80
N GLY A 203 0.15 -3.41 -0.75
CA GLY A 203 1.05 -3.79 -1.82
C GLY A 203 2.43 -4.18 -1.31
N GLY A 204 3.47 -3.83 -2.05
CA GLY A 204 4.84 -4.19 -1.68
C GLY A 204 5.92 -3.32 -2.29
N ILE A 205 7.15 -3.69 -1.95
CA ILE A 205 8.38 -3.09 -2.46
C ILE A 205 9.14 -4.18 -3.22
N VAL A 206 9.62 -3.84 -4.41
CA VAL A 206 10.43 -4.73 -5.24
C VAL A 206 11.82 -4.13 -5.45
N GLY A 207 12.80 -4.97 -5.76
CA GLY A 207 14.20 -4.57 -5.86
C GLY A 207 14.95 -4.62 -4.53
N MET A 208 14.44 -5.37 -3.55
CA MET A 208 15.09 -5.62 -2.25
C MET A 208 16.05 -6.82 -2.27
N GLY A 209 16.37 -7.35 -3.46
CA GLY A 209 17.19 -8.56 -3.64
C GLY A 209 16.38 -9.85 -3.77
N GLU A 210 15.06 -9.75 -3.85
CA GLU A 210 14.15 -10.86 -4.11
C GLU A 210 14.23 -11.34 -5.57
N SER A 211 13.97 -12.62 -5.79
CA SER A 211 13.85 -13.24 -7.11
C SER A 211 12.51 -12.93 -7.77
N ARG A 212 12.41 -13.19 -9.08
CA ARG A 212 11.10 -13.17 -9.79
C ARG A 212 10.05 -14.06 -9.13
N ARG A 213 10.45 -15.25 -8.63
CA ARG A 213 9.56 -16.18 -7.95
C ARG A 213 8.99 -15.58 -6.66
N GLU A 214 9.81 -14.86 -5.89
CA GLU A 214 9.37 -14.17 -4.68
C GLU A 214 8.46 -12.98 -5.04
N ARG A 215 8.74 -12.21 -6.11
CA ARG A 215 7.79 -11.20 -6.62
C ARG A 215 6.46 -11.81 -7.04
N ALA A 216 6.50 -12.95 -7.75
CA ALA A 216 5.30 -13.69 -8.13
C ALA A 216 4.51 -14.15 -6.88
N GLY A 217 5.20 -14.57 -5.82
CA GLY A 217 4.58 -14.90 -4.53
C GLY A 217 3.83 -13.73 -3.90
N LEU A 218 4.42 -12.53 -3.92
CA LEU A 218 3.74 -11.31 -3.46
C LEU A 218 2.46 -11.04 -4.28
N ILE A 219 2.56 -11.09 -5.61
CA ILE A 219 1.39 -10.84 -6.49
C ILE A 219 0.31 -11.89 -6.27
N ALA A 220 0.68 -13.18 -6.15
CA ALA A 220 -0.26 -14.26 -5.86
C ALA A 220 -0.96 -14.04 -4.50
N GLN A 221 -0.22 -13.64 -3.48
CA GLN A 221 -0.78 -13.33 -2.15
C GLN A 221 -1.82 -12.20 -2.23
N LEU A 222 -1.50 -11.10 -2.92
CA LEU A 222 -2.41 -9.96 -3.07
C LEU A 222 -3.65 -10.33 -3.87
N ALA A 223 -3.49 -11.13 -4.95
CA ALA A 223 -4.60 -11.58 -5.80
C ALA A 223 -5.54 -12.59 -5.11
N ASN A 224 -5.03 -13.32 -4.11
CA ASN A 224 -5.81 -14.30 -3.34
C ASN A 224 -6.45 -13.72 -2.06
N MET A 225 -6.25 -12.44 -1.76
CA MET A 225 -6.93 -11.82 -0.61
C MET A 225 -8.44 -11.72 -0.89
N GLU A 226 -9.27 -12.06 0.11
CA GLU A 226 -10.73 -12.05 -0.01
C GLU A 226 -11.35 -11.13 1.06
N PRO A 227 -11.91 -9.98 0.66
CA PRO A 227 -11.81 -9.36 -0.66
C PRO A 227 -10.39 -8.89 -0.99
N TYR A 228 -10.06 -8.77 -2.29
CA TYR A 228 -8.76 -8.21 -2.70
C TYR A 228 -8.62 -6.72 -2.29
N PRO A 229 -7.39 -6.20 -2.15
CA PRO A 229 -7.18 -4.79 -1.82
C PRO A 229 -7.76 -3.85 -2.87
N GLU A 230 -8.41 -2.77 -2.46
CA GLU A 230 -8.96 -1.73 -3.34
C GLU A 230 -7.87 -0.85 -3.95
N SER A 231 -6.67 -0.84 -3.35
CA SER A 231 -5.52 -0.09 -3.85
C SER A 231 -4.24 -0.91 -3.60
N VAL A 232 -3.43 -1.09 -4.65
CA VAL A 232 -2.21 -1.89 -4.57
C VAL A 232 -1.00 -1.10 -5.05
N PRO A 233 -0.26 -0.46 -4.13
CA PRO A 233 1.00 0.20 -4.47
C PRO A 233 2.11 -0.84 -4.70
N ILE A 234 2.75 -0.78 -5.86
CA ILE A 234 4.01 -1.49 -6.13
C ILE A 234 5.12 -0.45 -6.22
N ASN A 235 6.01 -0.46 -5.24
CA ASN A 235 7.08 0.51 -5.12
C ASN A 235 8.42 -0.12 -5.54
N ASN A 236 9.25 0.63 -6.25
CA ASN A 236 10.64 0.26 -6.43
C ASN A 236 11.46 0.71 -5.22
N LEU A 237 12.39 -0.12 -4.74
CA LEU A 237 13.25 0.22 -3.60
C LEU A 237 13.99 1.55 -3.84
N MET A 238 13.82 2.48 -2.94
CA MET A 238 14.74 3.61 -2.80
C MET A 238 15.84 3.23 -1.81
N ARG A 239 17.05 3.13 -2.30
CA ARG A 239 18.22 2.80 -1.48
C ARG A 239 18.61 4.02 -0.66
N VAL A 240 18.64 3.87 0.66
CA VAL A 240 19.00 4.92 1.59
C VAL A 240 20.27 4.53 2.33
N GLU A 241 21.26 5.38 2.31
CA GLU A 241 22.51 5.20 3.06
C GLU A 241 22.22 4.96 4.54
N GLY A 242 22.98 4.06 5.15
CA GLY A 242 22.79 3.65 6.54
C GLY A 242 21.72 2.57 6.76
N THR A 243 20.96 2.19 5.75
CA THR A 243 20.04 1.04 5.83
C THR A 243 20.71 -0.25 5.35
N PRO A 244 20.25 -1.43 5.80
CA PRO A 244 20.77 -2.72 5.34
C PRO A 244 20.70 -2.95 3.83
N LEU A 245 19.78 -2.31 3.14
CA LEU A 245 19.57 -2.46 1.68
C LEU A 245 20.17 -1.30 0.86
N ALA A 246 21.06 -0.50 1.45
CA ALA A 246 21.68 0.64 0.76
C ALA A 246 22.45 0.23 -0.51
N ASP A 247 23.14 -0.92 -0.46
CA ASP A 247 24.03 -1.40 -1.52
C ASP A 247 23.42 -2.52 -2.37
N VAL A 248 22.12 -2.81 -2.23
CA VAL A 248 21.44 -3.81 -3.06
C VAL A 248 21.44 -3.36 -4.52
N GLU A 249 21.67 -4.29 -5.44
CA GLU A 249 21.64 -4.03 -6.87
C GLU A 249 20.27 -3.46 -7.31
N ALA A 250 20.29 -2.45 -8.17
CA ALA A 250 19.07 -1.84 -8.69
C ALA A 250 18.28 -2.85 -9.53
N LEU A 251 16.98 -2.94 -9.29
CA LEU A 251 16.10 -3.73 -10.15
C LEU A 251 16.06 -3.12 -11.56
N ASP A 252 16.16 -3.98 -12.57
CA ASP A 252 15.94 -3.57 -13.95
C ASP A 252 14.57 -2.90 -14.11
N PRO A 253 14.49 -1.70 -14.76
CA PRO A 253 13.23 -0.98 -14.93
C PRO A 253 12.14 -1.79 -15.64
N PHE A 254 12.51 -2.66 -16.60
CA PHE A 254 11.55 -3.54 -17.26
C PHE A 254 11.00 -4.62 -16.32
N GLU A 255 11.80 -5.11 -15.37
CA GLU A 255 11.33 -6.03 -14.34
C GLU A 255 10.35 -5.34 -13.39
N PHE A 256 10.61 -4.08 -13.04
CA PHE A 256 9.67 -3.29 -12.26
C PHE A 256 8.33 -3.12 -12.99
N VAL A 257 8.37 -2.69 -14.25
CA VAL A 257 7.15 -2.51 -15.07
C VAL A 257 6.43 -3.84 -15.26
N ARG A 258 7.14 -4.96 -15.51
CA ARG A 258 6.53 -6.29 -15.56
C ARG A 258 5.73 -6.60 -14.30
N THR A 259 6.32 -6.34 -13.12
CA THR A 259 5.65 -6.60 -11.84
C THR A 259 4.35 -5.81 -11.72
N CYS A 260 4.35 -4.53 -12.12
CA CYS A 260 3.13 -3.71 -12.13
C CYS A 260 2.07 -4.25 -13.10
N LEU A 261 2.49 -4.69 -14.30
CA LEU A 261 1.60 -5.24 -15.32
C LEU A 261 0.95 -6.56 -14.87
N LEU A 262 1.66 -7.38 -14.08
CA LEU A 262 1.12 -8.65 -13.58
C LEU A 262 -0.08 -8.47 -12.67
N TYR A 263 -0.08 -7.46 -11.82
CA TYR A 263 -1.23 -7.19 -10.98
C TYR A 263 -2.43 -6.62 -11.76
N THR A 264 -2.15 -5.95 -12.89
CA THR A 264 -3.17 -5.42 -13.80
C THR A 264 -3.64 -6.48 -14.82
N SER A 265 -2.82 -7.52 -15.09
CA SER A 265 -3.19 -8.64 -15.97
C SER A 265 -4.31 -9.46 -15.30
N PRO A 266 -5.12 -10.21 -16.08
CA PRO A 266 -6.37 -10.73 -15.57
C PRO A 266 -6.21 -11.42 -14.23
N SER A 267 -6.87 -10.87 -13.25
CA SER A 267 -7.18 -11.56 -12.01
C SER A 267 -8.00 -12.81 -12.34
N PRO A 268 -7.98 -13.88 -11.51
CA PRO A 268 -8.85 -15.03 -11.71
C PRO A 268 -10.33 -14.67 -11.86
N ARG A 269 -10.70 -13.47 -11.44
CA ARG A 269 -12.07 -12.94 -11.50
C ARG A 269 -12.46 -12.39 -12.86
N ASP A 270 -11.47 -12.17 -13.75
CA ASP A 270 -11.69 -11.66 -15.10
C ASP A 270 -11.77 -12.76 -16.15
N VAL A 271 -11.73 -14.03 -15.74
CA VAL A 271 -11.68 -15.22 -16.64
C VAL A 271 -12.96 -16.05 -16.58
N GLU A 272 -14.00 -15.58 -15.88
CA GLU A 272 -15.33 -16.19 -15.98
C GLU A 272 -16.09 -15.58 -17.17
N GLU A 273 -15.81 -16.09 -18.36
CA GLU A 273 -16.74 -16.23 -19.48
C GLU A 273 -16.78 -17.68 -19.96
#